data_9d919bdb02e3c7ce3f7ab453d07b7602
#
_entry.id   9d919bdb02e3c7ce3f7ab453d07b7602
#
_cell.length_a   1.000
_cell.length_b   1.000
_cell.length_c   1.000
_cell.angle_alpha   90.00
_cell.angle_beta   90.00
_cell.angle_gamma   90.00
#
_symmetry.space_group_name_H-M   'P 1'
#
loop_
_entity.id
_entity.type
_entity.pdbx_description
1 polymer ?
#
loop_
_entity_poly.entity_id
_entity_poly.type
_entity_poly.pdbx_seq_one_letter_code
_entity_poly.pdbx_strand_id
1 'polypeptide(L)'
;MAQNPLPKTLAVLQTGIDLGLHLGAQLYVSSHGKLVADAAIGLAHGSPSGGTPMTADSINLWMSSVKPVAAVAIAQLKERDKLQLDDPVARHIPEFSQNGKERITIRHLLTHTGGFRALPDAWLNESWDQIIARICAARPEPSWPPGEKAGYHPRSSWFILGEIIRRIDGRSYDQYARQEIFLPLEMSDSWAGMPGEKYRDYRDSDRLAAMYEPGEAAPDPTDPSAGMPTEAQCSAVRPGSNGRGPIRELGRFYEMLLGGGELLGKRILKQESVAELIAPQRVGMYDHTFKAPMDWGLGFILNTTAPAEIPYGYGPGASRRTFGHSGAQSSCAFCDPEHELVVAWICNGMPGEPRHQARQRDINTAIYLDLAI
;
A
#
# COMPACT_ATOMS: atom_id res chain seq x y z
N MET A 1 25.77 -3.65 -24.14
CA MET A 1 24.54 -3.41 -23.39
C MET A 1 24.66 -4.21 -22.11
N ALA A 2 24.53 -3.59 -20.95
CA ALA A 2 24.50 -4.34 -19.68
C ALA A 2 23.33 -5.33 -19.74
N GLN A 3 23.57 -6.57 -19.41
CA GLN A 3 22.55 -7.62 -19.40
C GLN A 3 21.51 -7.24 -18.33
N ASN A 4 20.24 -7.21 -18.70
CA ASN A 4 19.15 -6.91 -17.75
C ASN A 4 19.15 -7.99 -16.66
N PRO A 5 19.22 -7.63 -15.38
CA PRO A 5 19.37 -8.62 -14.30
C PRO A 5 18.10 -9.45 -14.05
N LEU A 6 16.91 -9.03 -14.55
CA LEU A 6 15.62 -9.69 -14.30
C LEU A 6 14.87 -9.98 -15.62
N PRO A 7 15.41 -10.80 -16.55
CA PRO A 7 14.82 -11.01 -17.86
C PRO A 7 13.47 -11.72 -17.84
N LYS A 8 13.26 -12.73 -16.96
CA LYS A 8 11.99 -13.44 -16.84
C LYS A 8 10.90 -12.51 -16.27
N THR A 9 11.25 -11.71 -15.27
CA THR A 9 10.33 -10.74 -14.66
C THR A 9 9.84 -9.71 -15.67
N LEU A 10 10.76 -9.13 -16.46
CA LEU A 10 10.36 -8.17 -17.50
C LEU A 10 9.54 -8.83 -18.62
N ALA A 11 9.82 -10.09 -18.96
CA ALA A 11 9.00 -10.83 -19.92
C ALA A 11 7.56 -11.04 -19.41
N VAL A 12 7.37 -11.33 -18.10
CA VAL A 12 6.04 -11.43 -17.48
C VAL A 12 5.32 -10.08 -17.51
N LEU A 13 6.00 -8.99 -17.18
CA LEU A 13 5.42 -7.64 -17.25
C LEU A 13 5.05 -7.26 -18.70
N GLN A 14 5.89 -7.57 -19.68
CA GLN A 14 5.60 -7.33 -21.09
C GLN A 14 4.39 -8.16 -21.56
N THR A 15 4.32 -9.43 -21.18
CA THR A 15 3.15 -10.28 -21.47
C THR A 15 1.86 -9.66 -20.91
N GLY A 16 1.91 -9.05 -19.74
CA GLY A 16 0.75 -8.35 -19.16
C GLY A 16 0.30 -7.15 -20.01
N ILE A 17 1.24 -6.41 -20.61
CA ILE A 17 0.94 -5.31 -21.56
C ILE A 17 0.31 -5.89 -22.82
N ASP A 18 0.91 -6.93 -23.40
CA ASP A 18 0.45 -7.56 -24.65
C ASP A 18 -0.97 -8.15 -24.50
N LEU A 19 -1.32 -8.63 -23.30
CA LEU A 19 -2.66 -9.12 -22.95
C LEU A 19 -3.63 -8.01 -22.53
N GLY A 20 -3.23 -6.74 -22.53
CA GLY A 20 -4.06 -5.62 -22.12
C GLY A 20 -4.43 -5.61 -20.64
N LEU A 21 -3.64 -6.23 -19.76
CA LEU A 21 -3.87 -6.22 -18.31
C LEU A 21 -3.44 -4.91 -17.66
N HIS A 22 -2.58 -4.15 -18.31
CA HIS A 22 -2.06 -2.84 -17.90
C HIS A 22 -1.37 -2.18 -19.10
N LEU A 23 -1.17 -0.87 -19.03
CA LEU A 23 -0.44 -0.11 -20.05
C LEU A 23 1.06 -0.11 -19.82
N GLY A 24 1.48 -0.09 -18.58
CA GLY A 24 2.88 -0.07 -18.18
C GLY A 24 3.08 -0.48 -16.74
N ALA A 25 4.35 -0.62 -16.36
CA ALA A 25 4.75 -1.06 -15.04
C ALA A 25 6.05 -0.40 -14.59
N GLN A 26 6.21 -0.28 -13.26
CA GLN A 26 7.49 -0.02 -12.60
C GLN A 26 7.86 -1.21 -11.71
N LEU A 27 9.14 -1.47 -11.60
CA LEU A 27 9.71 -2.54 -10.78
C LEU A 27 10.95 -2.02 -10.05
N TYR A 28 10.99 -2.23 -8.73
CA TYR A 28 12.15 -2.02 -7.88
C TYR A 28 12.49 -3.33 -7.17
N VAL A 29 13.74 -3.75 -7.26
CA VAL A 29 14.26 -4.92 -6.56
C VAL A 29 15.62 -4.58 -5.98
N SER A 30 15.79 -4.83 -4.67
CA SER A 30 17.11 -4.84 -4.04
C SER A 30 17.34 -6.15 -3.30
N SER A 31 18.57 -6.63 -3.28
CA SER A 31 18.98 -7.86 -2.62
C SER A 31 20.32 -7.64 -1.93
N HIS A 32 20.43 -8.10 -0.67
CA HIS A 32 21.62 -7.92 0.16
C HIS A 32 22.08 -6.45 0.22
N GLY A 33 21.11 -5.51 0.33
CA GLY A 33 21.37 -4.07 0.38
C GLY A 33 21.90 -3.45 -0.93
N LYS A 34 21.80 -4.16 -2.05
CA LYS A 34 22.24 -3.68 -3.36
C LYS A 34 21.06 -3.59 -4.33
N LEU A 35 20.99 -2.48 -5.05
CA LEU A 35 20.03 -2.33 -6.14
C LEU A 35 20.29 -3.39 -7.23
N VAL A 36 19.26 -4.20 -7.51
CA VAL A 36 19.25 -5.17 -8.61
C VAL A 36 18.55 -4.56 -9.83
N ALA A 37 17.40 -3.97 -9.63
CA ALA A 37 16.64 -3.33 -10.70
C ALA A 37 15.85 -2.11 -10.19
N ASP A 38 15.87 -1.05 -10.97
CA ASP A 38 14.92 0.08 -10.94
C ASP A 38 14.47 0.29 -12.39
N ALA A 39 13.37 -0.34 -12.78
CA ALA A 39 12.98 -0.48 -14.17
C ALA A 39 11.54 0.00 -14.40
N ALA A 40 11.27 0.45 -15.64
CA ALA A 40 9.95 0.81 -16.09
C ALA A 40 9.76 0.32 -17.54
N ILE A 41 8.54 -0.12 -17.86
CA ILE A 41 8.17 -0.55 -19.21
C ILE A 41 6.76 -0.05 -19.58
N GLY A 42 6.49 0.05 -20.88
CA GLY A 42 5.18 0.43 -21.39
C GLY A 42 4.88 1.91 -21.21
N LEU A 43 3.60 2.23 -20.97
CA LEU A 43 3.09 3.60 -20.94
C LEU A 43 2.60 4.00 -19.55
N ALA A 44 2.90 5.24 -19.14
CA ALA A 44 2.33 5.88 -17.95
C ALA A 44 0.85 6.24 -18.18
N HIS A 45 0.52 6.75 -19.37
CA HIS A 45 -0.83 7.06 -19.81
C HIS A 45 -0.93 7.11 -21.34
N GLY A 46 -2.15 7.18 -21.86
CA GLY A 46 -2.42 7.22 -23.30
C GLY A 46 -2.82 5.85 -23.87
N SER A 47 -2.56 5.63 -25.15
CA SER A 47 -2.91 4.41 -25.88
C SER A 47 -1.70 3.82 -26.61
N PRO A 48 -1.77 2.56 -27.06
CA PRO A 48 -0.69 1.95 -27.86
C PRO A 48 -0.33 2.71 -29.15
N SER A 49 -1.25 3.54 -29.69
CA SER A 49 -1.03 4.38 -30.87
C SER A 49 -0.38 5.73 -30.55
N GLY A 50 -0.29 6.11 -29.28
CA GLY A 50 0.35 7.34 -28.81
C GLY A 50 0.12 7.52 -27.31
N GLY A 51 1.18 7.65 -26.55
CA GLY A 51 1.12 7.84 -25.10
C GLY A 51 2.48 8.19 -24.50
N THR A 52 2.46 8.61 -23.25
CA THR A 52 3.67 8.95 -22.49
C THR A 52 4.32 7.67 -21.95
N PRO A 53 5.61 7.43 -22.22
CA PRO A 53 6.32 6.27 -21.67
C PRO A 53 6.29 6.23 -20.14
N MET A 54 6.14 5.04 -19.56
CA MET A 54 6.41 4.82 -18.14
C MET A 54 7.91 4.97 -17.90
N THR A 55 8.28 5.76 -16.93
CA THR A 55 9.67 5.92 -16.48
C THR A 55 9.82 5.53 -15.01
N ALA A 56 11.04 5.34 -14.52
CA ALA A 56 11.29 5.12 -13.10
C ALA A 56 10.83 6.29 -12.22
N ASP A 57 10.66 7.48 -12.80
CA ASP A 57 10.20 8.72 -12.12
C ASP A 57 8.69 8.95 -12.22
N SER A 58 7.95 8.10 -12.93
CA SER A 58 6.50 8.23 -13.05
C SER A 58 5.80 8.08 -11.71
N ILE A 59 4.83 8.95 -11.44
CA ILE A 59 4.07 9.02 -10.19
C ILE A 59 2.85 8.11 -10.30
N ASN A 60 2.92 6.97 -9.67
CA ASN A 60 1.88 5.95 -9.68
C ASN A 60 1.03 5.98 -8.40
N LEU A 61 -0.21 5.51 -8.48
CA LEU A 61 -1.11 5.29 -7.35
C LEU A 61 -0.83 3.90 -6.74
N TRP A 62 -0.31 3.84 -5.52
CA TRP A 62 0.08 2.60 -4.83
C TRP A 62 -1.07 1.79 -4.27
N MET A 63 -2.29 2.34 -4.27
CA MET A 63 -3.45 1.71 -3.63
C MET A 63 -3.15 1.31 -2.18
N SER A 64 -3.56 0.11 -1.77
CA SER A 64 -3.40 -0.35 -0.39
C SER A 64 -1.96 -0.65 0.03
N SER A 65 -1.00 -0.71 -0.90
CA SER A 65 0.42 -0.86 -0.56
C SER A 65 0.97 0.32 0.28
N VAL A 66 0.22 1.42 0.41
CA VAL A 66 0.57 2.55 1.31
C VAL A 66 0.22 2.30 2.78
N LYS A 67 -0.63 1.32 3.09
CA LYS A 67 -1.11 1.08 4.47
C LYS A 67 0.00 0.93 5.51
N PRO A 68 1.09 0.21 5.24
CA PRO A 68 2.21 0.11 6.15
C PRO A 68 2.81 1.44 6.62
N VAL A 69 2.69 2.50 5.82
CA VAL A 69 3.14 3.84 6.20
C VAL A 69 2.35 4.36 7.42
N ALA A 70 1.03 4.16 7.45
CA ALA A 70 0.22 4.53 8.60
C ALA A 70 0.53 3.65 9.83
N ALA A 71 0.82 2.37 9.64
CA ALA A 71 1.22 1.48 10.72
C ALA A 71 2.56 1.92 11.34
N VAL A 72 3.53 2.30 10.53
CA VAL A 72 4.81 2.88 10.98
C VAL A 72 4.58 4.18 11.74
N ALA A 73 3.71 5.08 11.27
CA ALA A 73 3.36 6.32 11.98
C ALA A 73 2.76 6.05 13.37
N ILE A 74 1.88 5.04 13.50
CA ILE A 74 1.34 4.61 14.80
C ILE A 74 2.45 4.05 15.69
N ALA A 75 3.36 3.25 15.15
CA ALA A 75 4.50 2.73 15.89
C ALA A 75 5.43 3.85 16.42
N GLN A 76 5.68 4.89 15.62
CA GLN A 76 6.43 6.07 16.07
C GLN A 76 5.75 6.78 17.25
N LEU A 77 4.42 6.93 17.20
CA LEU A 77 3.68 7.53 18.32
C LEU A 77 3.73 6.65 19.58
N LYS A 78 3.70 5.32 19.40
CA LYS A 78 3.90 4.37 20.51
C LYS A 78 5.30 4.48 21.11
N GLU A 79 6.35 4.57 20.29
CA GLU A 79 7.73 4.77 20.75
C GLU A 79 7.93 6.07 21.55
N ARG A 80 7.09 7.07 21.27
CA ARG A 80 7.07 8.37 21.95
C ARG A 80 6.14 8.38 23.17
N ASP A 81 5.65 7.22 23.61
CA ASP A 81 4.70 7.05 24.73
C ASP A 81 3.40 7.86 24.58
N LYS A 82 2.97 8.13 23.37
CA LYS A 82 1.75 8.90 23.08
C LYS A 82 0.48 8.03 23.02
N LEU A 83 0.64 6.73 22.80
CA LEU A 83 -0.45 5.75 22.74
C LEU A 83 0.06 4.35 23.08
N GLN A 84 -0.87 3.43 23.38
CA GLN A 84 -0.63 2.01 23.44
C GLN A 84 -1.51 1.30 22.40
N LEU A 85 -1.04 0.15 21.87
CA LEU A 85 -1.80 -0.58 20.84
C LEU A 85 -3.16 -1.08 21.36
N ASP A 86 -3.25 -1.38 22.64
CA ASP A 86 -4.47 -1.85 23.28
C ASP A 86 -5.32 -0.73 23.88
N ASP A 87 -4.95 0.53 23.66
CA ASP A 87 -5.82 1.66 23.95
C ASP A 87 -7.11 1.53 23.15
N PRO A 88 -8.29 1.67 23.77
CA PRO A 88 -9.53 1.87 23.03
C PRO A 88 -9.39 3.09 22.11
N VAL A 89 -9.86 2.99 20.89
CA VAL A 89 -9.88 4.11 19.93
C VAL A 89 -10.56 5.33 20.54
N ALA A 90 -11.62 5.10 21.33
CA ALA A 90 -12.36 6.13 22.02
C ALA A 90 -11.55 6.99 23.02
N ARG A 91 -10.38 6.51 23.45
CA ARG A 91 -9.43 7.30 24.27
C ARG A 91 -8.90 8.51 23.50
N HIS A 92 -8.69 8.35 22.21
CA HIS A 92 -8.15 9.38 21.32
C HIS A 92 -9.24 10.08 20.50
N ILE A 93 -10.33 9.36 20.21
CA ILE A 93 -11.49 9.82 19.45
C ILE A 93 -12.75 9.47 20.26
N PRO A 94 -13.15 10.29 21.26
CA PRO A 94 -14.28 9.96 22.15
C PRO A 94 -15.58 9.66 21.42
N GLU A 95 -15.86 10.36 20.33
CA GLU A 95 -17.04 10.17 19.49
C GLU A 95 -17.06 8.81 18.76
N PHE A 96 -15.92 8.09 18.69
CA PHE A 96 -15.87 6.75 18.11
C PHE A 96 -16.59 5.70 18.97
N SER A 97 -16.77 5.95 20.28
CA SER A 97 -17.43 5.00 21.19
C SER A 97 -18.89 4.72 20.85
N GLN A 98 -19.49 5.51 19.96
CA GLN A 98 -20.90 5.37 19.58
C GLN A 98 -21.21 3.99 19.02
N ASN A 99 -22.47 3.56 19.25
CA ASN A 99 -23.07 2.38 18.64
C ASN A 99 -22.34 1.05 18.93
N GLY A 100 -21.67 0.91 20.08
CA GLY A 100 -21.04 -0.36 20.51
C GLY A 100 -19.62 -0.54 20.04
N LYS A 101 -18.91 0.55 19.70
CA LYS A 101 -17.48 0.51 19.29
C LYS A 101 -16.50 0.84 20.43
N GLU A 102 -16.96 1.04 21.66
CA GLU A 102 -16.13 1.44 22.80
C GLU A 102 -14.98 0.49 23.13
N ARG A 103 -15.10 -0.79 22.76
CA ARG A 103 -14.08 -1.82 23.00
C ARG A 103 -13.10 -2.02 21.83
N ILE A 104 -13.28 -1.31 20.73
CA ILE A 104 -12.37 -1.43 19.58
C ILE A 104 -11.07 -0.69 19.92
N THR A 105 -9.94 -1.40 19.82
CA THR A 105 -8.60 -0.90 20.10
C THR A 105 -7.83 -0.53 18.83
N ILE A 106 -6.72 0.19 18.96
CA ILE A 106 -5.80 0.48 17.84
C ILE A 106 -5.28 -0.82 17.21
N ARG A 107 -4.98 -1.85 18.03
CA ARG A 107 -4.60 -3.19 17.55
C ARG A 107 -5.68 -3.79 16.64
N HIS A 108 -6.95 -3.69 17.01
CA HIS A 108 -8.05 -4.20 16.16
C HIS A 108 -8.13 -3.49 14.82
N LEU A 109 -7.76 -2.20 14.74
CA LEU A 109 -7.69 -1.48 13.47
C LEU A 109 -6.58 -2.03 12.58
N LEU A 110 -5.37 -2.19 13.13
CA LEU A 110 -4.17 -2.64 12.42
C LEU A 110 -4.26 -4.11 11.98
N THR A 111 -5.03 -4.93 12.68
CA THR A 111 -5.21 -6.37 12.38
C THR A 111 -6.48 -6.68 11.61
N HIS A 112 -7.30 -5.67 11.28
CA HIS A 112 -8.57 -5.84 10.60
C HIS A 112 -9.58 -6.73 11.34
N THR A 113 -9.66 -6.59 12.65
CA THR A 113 -10.58 -7.34 13.53
C THR A 113 -11.62 -6.47 14.23
N GLY A 114 -11.74 -5.20 13.83
CA GLY A 114 -12.64 -4.22 14.47
C GLY A 114 -14.12 -4.34 14.10
N GLY A 115 -14.47 -5.01 13.01
CA GLY A 115 -15.87 -5.30 12.65
C GLY A 115 -16.71 -4.10 12.16
N PHE A 116 -16.12 -3.13 11.46
CA PHE A 116 -16.84 -2.00 10.82
C PHE A 116 -16.31 -1.71 9.41
N ARG A 117 -16.25 -2.77 8.57
CA ARG A 117 -15.62 -2.74 7.24
C ARG A 117 -16.39 -1.89 6.22
N ALA A 118 -17.70 -2.07 6.20
CA ALA A 118 -18.55 -1.56 5.14
C ALA A 118 -18.95 -0.12 5.37
N LEU A 119 -18.44 0.76 4.50
CA LEU A 119 -18.94 2.13 4.36
C LEU A 119 -19.18 2.39 2.88
N PRO A 120 -20.31 3.05 2.50
CA PRO A 120 -20.61 3.36 1.11
C PRO A 120 -19.54 4.24 0.46
N ASP A 121 -19.18 4.00 -0.81
CA ASP A 121 -18.11 4.74 -1.50
C ASP A 121 -18.42 6.22 -1.76
N ALA A 122 -19.68 6.62 -1.71
CA ALA A 122 -20.11 8.00 -1.93
C ALA A 122 -19.46 9.04 -0.98
N TRP A 123 -18.95 8.59 0.17
CA TRP A 123 -18.29 9.45 1.17
C TRP A 123 -16.87 9.89 0.83
N LEU A 124 -16.25 9.32 -0.18
CA LEU A 124 -14.87 9.67 -0.55
C LEU A 124 -14.70 11.11 -1.07
N ASN A 125 -15.79 11.79 -1.40
CA ASN A 125 -15.79 13.20 -1.81
C ASN A 125 -16.14 14.16 -0.67
N GLU A 126 -16.35 13.65 0.55
CA GLU A 126 -16.62 14.45 1.74
C GLU A 126 -15.30 15.00 2.33
N SER A 127 -15.43 16.04 3.18
CA SER A 127 -14.27 16.53 3.94
C SER A 127 -13.79 15.50 4.96
N TRP A 128 -12.53 15.63 5.40
CA TRP A 128 -11.95 14.74 6.42
C TRP A 128 -12.86 14.62 7.66
N ASP A 129 -13.31 15.76 8.22
CA ASP A 129 -14.13 15.75 9.43
C ASP A 129 -15.50 15.10 9.20
N GLN A 130 -16.10 15.26 8.02
CA GLN A 130 -17.34 14.55 7.66
C GLN A 130 -17.12 13.04 7.55
N ILE A 131 -16.01 12.60 6.95
CA ILE A 131 -15.64 11.19 6.87
C ILE A 131 -15.47 10.61 8.28
N ILE A 132 -14.72 11.28 9.15
CA ILE A 132 -14.51 10.83 10.54
C ILE A 132 -15.84 10.75 11.29
N ALA A 133 -16.69 11.78 11.20
CA ALA A 133 -18.00 11.77 11.83
C ALA A 133 -18.87 10.61 11.35
N ARG A 134 -18.86 10.30 10.05
CA ARG A 134 -19.60 9.18 9.46
C ARG A 134 -19.09 7.84 9.97
N ILE A 135 -17.77 7.65 10.06
CA ILE A 135 -17.18 6.41 10.60
C ILE A 135 -17.52 6.28 12.09
N CYS A 136 -17.47 7.36 12.85
CA CYS A 136 -17.85 7.37 14.26
C CYS A 136 -19.33 7.02 14.46
N ALA A 137 -20.22 7.50 13.59
CA ALA A 137 -21.66 7.19 13.65
C ALA A 137 -22.01 5.78 13.12
N ALA A 138 -21.14 5.13 12.38
CA ALA A 138 -21.40 3.79 11.83
C ALA A 138 -21.54 2.74 12.94
N ARG A 139 -22.43 1.77 12.71
CA ARG A 139 -22.59 0.61 13.60
C ARG A 139 -21.57 -0.48 13.22
N PRO A 140 -21.04 -1.23 14.20
CA PRO A 140 -20.28 -2.43 13.89
C PRO A 140 -21.18 -3.48 13.20
N GLU A 141 -20.53 -4.42 12.52
CA GLU A 141 -21.21 -5.53 11.88
C GLU A 141 -21.87 -6.42 12.94
N PRO A 142 -23.11 -6.90 12.69
CA PRO A 142 -23.79 -7.76 13.65
C PRO A 142 -22.99 -9.02 13.98
N SER A 143 -22.99 -9.42 15.25
CA SER A 143 -22.27 -10.61 15.73
C SER A 143 -20.77 -10.61 15.41
N TRP A 144 -20.16 -9.42 15.48
CA TRP A 144 -18.72 -9.23 15.28
C TRP A 144 -18.06 -8.63 16.53
N PRO A 145 -17.81 -9.42 17.58
CA PRO A 145 -17.03 -8.95 18.71
C PRO A 145 -15.61 -8.59 18.23
N PRO A 146 -15.06 -7.42 18.63
CA PRO A 146 -13.71 -7.03 18.27
C PRO A 146 -12.67 -8.09 18.66
N GLY A 147 -11.78 -8.45 17.73
CA GLY A 147 -10.74 -9.45 17.93
C GLY A 147 -11.16 -10.90 17.64
N GLU A 148 -12.45 -11.23 17.58
CA GLU A 148 -12.91 -12.62 17.40
C GLU A 148 -13.12 -13.03 15.94
N LYS A 149 -13.40 -12.07 15.06
CA LYS A 149 -13.54 -12.28 13.62
C LYS A 149 -12.65 -11.33 12.86
N ALA A 150 -12.23 -11.76 11.67
CA ALA A 150 -11.36 -10.99 10.81
C ALA A 150 -12.02 -10.64 9.47
N GLY A 151 -11.76 -9.45 8.99
CA GLY A 151 -12.18 -9.03 7.67
C GLY A 151 -11.51 -7.72 7.29
N TYR A 152 -10.82 -7.74 6.18
CA TYR A 152 -10.07 -6.60 5.70
C TYR A 152 -10.94 -5.33 5.62
N HIS A 153 -10.46 -4.25 6.23
CA HIS A 153 -11.06 -2.92 6.20
C HIS A 153 -10.36 -2.10 5.10
N PRO A 154 -10.94 -1.91 3.93
CA PRO A 154 -10.26 -1.22 2.84
C PRO A 154 -9.89 0.22 3.18
N ARG A 155 -10.75 0.91 3.96
CA ARG A 155 -10.65 2.35 4.19
C ARG A 155 -10.89 2.77 5.64
N SER A 156 -11.99 2.32 6.27
CA SER A 156 -12.51 2.86 7.55
C SER A 156 -11.47 2.89 8.68
N SER A 157 -10.79 1.77 8.96
CA SER A 157 -9.74 1.71 9.99
C SER A 157 -8.61 2.71 9.74
N TRP A 158 -8.23 2.90 8.48
CA TRP A 158 -7.09 3.74 8.12
C TRP A 158 -7.38 5.23 8.28
N PHE A 159 -8.62 5.67 8.04
CA PHE A 159 -9.04 7.02 8.38
C PHE A 159 -9.00 7.25 9.90
N ILE A 160 -9.45 6.28 10.69
CA ILE A 160 -9.39 6.37 12.15
C ILE A 160 -7.94 6.38 12.66
N LEU A 161 -7.03 5.57 12.09
CA LEU A 161 -5.60 5.64 12.41
C LEU A 161 -5.01 7.01 12.03
N GLY A 162 -5.34 7.54 10.86
CA GLY A 162 -4.94 8.90 10.46
C GLY A 162 -5.48 9.99 11.39
N GLU A 163 -6.71 9.84 11.88
CA GLU A 163 -7.29 10.77 12.85
C GLU A 163 -6.64 10.70 14.23
N ILE A 164 -6.27 9.50 14.69
CA ILE A 164 -5.47 9.34 15.92
C ILE A 164 -4.14 10.08 15.80
N ILE A 165 -3.45 9.92 14.67
CA ILE A 165 -2.19 10.62 14.39
C ILE A 165 -2.41 12.14 14.45
N ARG A 166 -3.46 12.65 13.75
CA ARG A 166 -3.79 14.08 13.72
C ARG A 166 -4.06 14.65 15.12
N ARG A 167 -4.81 13.93 15.95
CA ARG A 167 -5.16 14.39 17.31
C ARG A 167 -4.00 14.38 18.29
N ILE A 168 -3.10 13.43 18.15
CA ILE A 168 -1.94 13.32 19.02
C ILE A 168 -0.85 14.32 18.64
N ASP A 169 -0.58 14.46 17.34
CA ASP A 169 0.55 15.24 16.82
C ASP A 169 0.17 16.68 16.45
N GLY A 170 -1.07 16.92 16.04
CA GLY A 170 -1.59 18.22 15.60
C GLY A 170 -1.45 18.48 14.10
N ARG A 171 -0.58 17.76 13.38
CA ARG A 171 -0.45 17.81 11.92
C ARG A 171 -1.48 16.89 11.27
N SER A 172 -1.89 17.19 10.04
CA SER A 172 -2.65 16.22 9.22
C SER A 172 -1.82 14.97 8.93
N TYR A 173 -2.48 13.87 8.60
CA TYR A 173 -1.80 12.58 8.32
C TYR A 173 -0.77 12.70 7.21
N ASP A 174 -1.10 13.39 6.11
CA ASP A 174 -0.20 13.58 4.98
C ASP A 174 1.05 14.39 5.37
N GLN A 175 0.90 15.45 6.18
CA GLN A 175 2.01 16.23 6.71
C GLN A 175 2.88 15.40 7.62
N TYR A 176 2.29 14.59 8.51
CA TYR A 176 3.03 13.69 9.40
C TYR A 176 3.82 12.66 8.58
N ALA A 177 3.17 11.91 7.69
CA ALA A 177 3.82 10.92 6.85
C ALA A 177 4.95 11.52 6.01
N ARG A 178 4.72 12.73 5.46
CA ARG A 178 5.72 13.45 4.68
C ARG A 178 6.97 13.78 5.48
N GLN A 179 6.80 14.36 6.66
CA GLN A 179 7.89 14.89 7.47
C GLN A 179 8.61 13.83 8.29
N GLU A 180 7.89 12.84 8.81
CA GLU A 180 8.44 11.84 9.73
C GLU A 180 8.90 10.54 9.02
N ILE A 181 8.44 10.29 7.79
CA ILE A 181 8.72 9.05 7.08
C ILE A 181 9.30 9.31 5.70
N PHE A 182 8.58 10.01 4.81
CA PHE A 182 8.99 10.11 3.41
C PHE A 182 10.27 10.92 3.24
N LEU A 183 10.33 12.14 3.75
CA LEU A 183 11.52 13.00 3.60
C LEU A 183 12.78 12.41 4.25
N PRO A 184 12.74 11.87 5.48
CA PRO A 184 13.91 11.22 6.06
C PRO A 184 14.45 10.03 5.26
N LEU A 185 13.57 9.33 4.51
CA LEU A 185 13.93 8.22 3.62
C LEU A 185 14.28 8.67 2.20
N GLU A 186 14.41 9.97 1.95
CA GLU A 186 14.64 10.54 0.62
C GLU A 186 13.55 10.12 -0.41
N MET A 187 12.32 9.90 0.07
CA MET A 187 11.15 9.65 -0.76
C MET A 187 10.53 11.00 -1.17
N SER A 188 11.29 11.76 -1.97
CA SER A 188 11.00 13.17 -2.27
C SER A 188 9.75 13.36 -3.15
N ASP A 189 9.37 12.35 -3.90
CA ASP A 189 8.21 12.36 -4.80
C ASP A 189 7.04 11.51 -4.27
N SER A 190 7.07 11.11 -2.97
CA SER A 190 6.01 10.32 -2.32
C SER A 190 5.02 11.20 -1.56
N TRP A 191 3.72 10.91 -1.74
CA TRP A 191 2.62 11.71 -1.21
C TRP A 191 1.50 10.83 -0.65
N ALA A 192 0.96 11.22 0.50
CA ALA A 192 -0.27 10.65 1.07
C ALA A 192 -1.48 11.62 0.94
N GLY A 193 -1.27 12.72 0.28
CA GLY A 193 -2.11 13.82 -0.10
C GLY A 193 -1.23 14.82 -0.83
N MET A 194 -1.29 14.82 -2.16
CA MET A 194 -0.37 15.61 -3.00
C MET A 194 -0.78 17.07 -3.03
N PRO A 195 0.09 18.05 -2.71
CA PRO A 195 -0.23 19.46 -2.89
C PRO A 195 -0.56 19.79 -4.35
N GLY A 196 -1.51 20.71 -4.57
CA GLY A 196 -1.92 21.09 -5.94
C GLY A 196 -0.80 21.66 -6.79
N GLU A 197 0.17 22.34 -6.19
CA GLU A 197 1.40 22.77 -6.88
C GLU A 197 2.17 21.58 -7.43
N LYS A 198 2.38 20.53 -6.62
CA LYS A 198 3.09 19.32 -7.03
C LYS A 198 2.32 18.52 -8.07
N TYR A 199 0.98 18.46 -7.95
CA TYR A 199 0.16 17.88 -8.99
C TYR A 199 0.41 18.56 -10.35
N ARG A 200 0.40 19.89 -10.39
CA ARG A 200 0.65 20.64 -11.63
C ARG A 200 2.05 20.41 -12.16
N ASP A 201 3.08 20.44 -11.29
CA ASP A 201 4.47 20.15 -11.67
C ASP A 201 4.59 18.77 -12.35
N TYR A 202 3.98 17.73 -11.76
CA TYR A 202 4.05 16.38 -12.31
C TYR A 202 3.19 16.20 -13.56
N ARG A 203 2.02 16.85 -13.64
CA ARG A 203 1.21 16.86 -14.84
C ARG A 203 1.95 17.53 -16.00
N ASP A 204 2.49 18.70 -15.79
CA ASP A 204 3.14 19.52 -16.83
C ASP A 204 4.50 18.94 -17.27
N SER A 205 5.08 18.03 -16.49
CA SER A 205 6.29 17.26 -16.81
C SER A 205 5.99 15.81 -17.27
N ASP A 206 4.74 15.46 -17.57
CA ASP A 206 4.30 14.14 -18.02
C ASP A 206 4.70 12.99 -17.08
N ARG A 207 4.80 13.26 -15.77
CA ARG A 207 5.18 12.25 -14.78
C ARG A 207 4.01 11.54 -14.11
N LEU A 208 2.77 12.02 -14.26
CA LEU A 208 1.60 11.34 -13.69
C LEU A 208 1.26 10.09 -14.49
N ALA A 209 1.03 8.98 -13.80
CA ALA A 209 0.50 7.77 -14.42
C ALA A 209 -1.01 7.66 -14.22
N ALA A 210 -1.71 7.27 -15.27
CA ALA A 210 -3.13 6.91 -15.23
C ALA A 210 -3.30 5.52 -14.63
N MET A 211 -4.49 5.23 -14.09
CA MET A 211 -4.89 3.87 -13.72
C MET A 211 -5.94 3.38 -14.74
N TYR A 212 -5.63 2.32 -15.41
CA TYR A 212 -6.44 1.73 -16.48
C TYR A 212 -7.32 0.60 -15.96
N GLU A 213 -8.61 0.61 -16.31
CA GLU A 213 -9.56 -0.48 -16.04
C GLU A 213 -9.93 -1.18 -17.35
N PRO A 214 -9.46 -2.42 -17.60
CA PRO A 214 -9.81 -3.17 -18.80
C PRO A 214 -11.32 -3.44 -18.85
N GLY A 215 -11.97 -3.05 -19.94
CA GLY A 215 -13.42 -3.17 -20.12
C GLY A 215 -14.17 -1.85 -20.10
N GLU A 216 -13.60 -0.78 -19.58
CA GLU A 216 -13.98 0.56 -19.99
C GLU A 216 -13.50 0.80 -21.44
N ALA A 217 -14.25 1.57 -22.21
CA ALA A 217 -13.79 1.95 -23.55
C ALA A 217 -12.37 2.47 -23.43
N ALA A 218 -11.45 1.94 -24.24
CA ALA A 218 -10.08 2.41 -24.25
C ALA A 218 -10.09 3.95 -24.24
N PRO A 219 -9.27 4.60 -23.42
CA PRO A 219 -9.21 6.06 -23.38
C PRO A 219 -9.16 6.58 -24.81
N ASP A 220 -9.94 7.62 -25.12
CA ASP A 220 -9.92 8.23 -26.46
C ASP A 220 -8.46 8.56 -26.81
N PRO A 221 -7.88 7.92 -27.84
CA PRO A 221 -6.48 8.13 -28.17
C PRO A 221 -6.18 9.57 -28.61
N THR A 222 -7.22 10.37 -28.87
CA THR A 222 -7.13 11.78 -29.22
C THR A 222 -7.20 12.69 -27.99
N ASP A 223 -7.58 12.17 -26.81
CA ASP A 223 -7.56 12.92 -25.56
C ASP A 223 -6.37 12.50 -24.69
N PRO A 224 -5.28 13.30 -24.66
CA PRO A 224 -4.09 12.99 -23.87
C PRO A 224 -4.36 12.99 -22.37
N SER A 225 -5.50 13.55 -21.90
CA SER A 225 -5.89 13.58 -20.50
C SER A 225 -6.73 12.37 -20.07
N ALA A 226 -7.14 11.53 -21.01
CA ALA A 226 -7.99 10.38 -20.72
C ALA A 226 -7.35 9.42 -19.71
N GLY A 227 -8.08 9.12 -18.63
CA GLY A 227 -7.60 8.27 -17.54
C GLY A 227 -6.60 8.93 -16.58
N MET A 228 -6.20 10.17 -16.82
CA MET A 228 -5.32 10.91 -15.91
C MET A 228 -6.04 11.23 -14.59
N PRO A 229 -5.35 11.09 -13.44
CA PRO A 229 -5.96 11.48 -12.18
C PRO A 229 -6.14 12.99 -12.11
N THR A 230 -7.26 13.44 -11.56
CA THR A 230 -7.52 14.87 -11.30
C THR A 230 -6.71 15.37 -10.09
N GLU A 231 -6.56 16.71 -10.00
CA GLU A 231 -5.93 17.33 -8.82
C GLU A 231 -6.65 16.93 -7.52
N ALA A 232 -7.98 16.94 -7.52
CA ALA A 232 -8.78 16.54 -6.36
C ALA A 232 -8.53 15.07 -5.95
N GLN A 233 -8.39 14.15 -6.91
CA GLN A 233 -8.05 12.76 -6.63
C GLN A 233 -6.65 12.62 -6.05
N CYS A 234 -5.67 13.37 -6.54
CA CYS A 234 -4.29 13.33 -6.06
C CYS A 234 -4.12 13.97 -4.68
N SER A 235 -4.86 15.08 -4.42
CA SER A 235 -4.78 15.82 -3.16
C SER A 235 -5.57 15.19 -2.01
N ALA A 236 -6.49 14.28 -2.31
CA ALA A 236 -7.31 13.64 -1.28
C ALA A 236 -6.45 12.83 -0.29
N VAL A 237 -6.51 13.18 0.99
CA VAL A 237 -5.81 12.44 2.04
C VAL A 237 -6.59 11.17 2.37
N ARG A 238 -6.05 10.02 1.98
CA ARG A 238 -6.66 8.70 2.22
C ARG A 238 -5.58 7.72 2.70
N PRO A 239 -5.35 7.59 4.01
CA PRO A 239 -4.21 6.85 4.57
C PRO A 239 -4.10 5.41 4.11
N GLY A 240 -5.22 4.78 3.77
CA GLY A 240 -5.26 3.38 3.34
C GLY A 240 -5.21 3.14 1.83
N SER A 241 -5.19 4.17 0.96
CA SER A 241 -5.38 3.92 -0.48
C SER A 241 -4.85 4.98 -1.44
N ASN A 242 -4.43 6.16 -1.01
CA ASN A 242 -4.00 7.23 -1.91
C ASN A 242 -2.52 7.61 -1.76
N GLY A 243 -1.65 6.64 -1.43
CA GLY A 243 -0.22 6.82 -1.58
C GLY A 243 0.17 6.92 -3.04
N ARG A 244 0.98 7.91 -3.38
CA ARG A 244 1.46 8.14 -4.75
C ARG A 244 2.95 8.42 -4.76
N GLY A 245 3.63 7.93 -5.79
CA GLY A 245 5.05 8.17 -5.98
C GLY A 245 5.67 7.18 -6.98
N PRO A 246 6.95 7.31 -7.29
CA PRO A 246 7.72 6.29 -7.97
C PRO A 246 7.78 5.02 -7.11
N ILE A 247 7.70 3.84 -7.73
CA ILE A 247 7.66 2.59 -6.95
C ILE A 247 8.96 2.32 -6.18
N ARG A 248 10.11 2.81 -6.67
CA ARG A 248 11.39 2.71 -5.96
C ARG A 248 11.37 3.39 -4.59
N GLU A 249 10.58 4.47 -4.44
CA GLU A 249 10.47 5.13 -3.14
C GLU A 249 9.70 4.26 -2.14
N LEU A 250 8.67 3.55 -2.58
CA LEU A 250 8.05 2.52 -1.75
C LEU A 250 9.04 1.38 -1.44
N GLY A 251 9.92 1.02 -2.37
CA GLY A 251 11.04 0.09 -2.14
C GLY A 251 11.94 0.57 -0.99
N ARG A 252 12.35 1.85 -0.96
CA ARG A 252 13.14 2.43 0.14
C ARG A 252 12.46 2.32 1.50
N PHE A 253 11.14 2.52 1.54
CA PHE A 253 10.38 2.31 2.76
C PHE A 253 10.52 0.86 3.28
N TYR A 254 10.48 -0.12 2.38
CA TYR A 254 10.69 -1.51 2.75
C TYR A 254 12.15 -1.86 3.07
N GLU A 255 13.13 -1.20 2.44
CA GLU A 255 14.55 -1.31 2.84
C GLU A 255 14.77 -0.82 4.26
N MET A 256 14.13 0.28 4.65
CA MET A 256 14.15 0.76 6.04
C MET A 256 13.60 -0.31 7.00
N LEU A 257 12.52 -0.98 6.66
CA LEU A 257 11.97 -2.06 7.48
C LEU A 257 12.91 -3.27 7.54
N LEU A 258 13.49 -3.69 6.41
CA LEU A 258 14.47 -4.77 6.36
C LEU A 258 15.72 -4.42 7.17
N GLY A 259 16.15 -3.17 7.17
CA GLY A 259 17.25 -2.62 7.97
C GLY A 259 16.89 -2.40 9.45
N GLY A 260 15.79 -2.99 9.96
CA GLY A 260 15.40 -2.88 11.36
C GLY A 260 15.03 -1.45 11.79
N GLY A 261 14.41 -0.69 10.88
CA GLY A 261 13.91 0.66 11.13
C GLY A 261 14.88 1.78 10.74
N GLU A 262 15.96 1.46 10.03
CA GLU A 262 16.97 2.43 9.61
C GLU A 262 17.32 2.29 8.13
N LEU A 263 17.50 3.40 7.45
CA LEU A 263 18.03 3.48 6.09
C LEU A 263 18.85 4.76 5.93
N LEU A 264 19.96 4.70 5.18
CA LEU A 264 20.84 5.86 4.88
C LEU A 264 21.29 6.63 6.14
N GLY A 265 21.48 5.92 7.28
CA GLY A 265 21.82 6.53 8.56
C GLY A 265 20.68 7.30 9.22
N LYS A 266 19.46 7.18 8.72
CA LYS A 266 18.25 7.77 9.31
C LYS A 266 17.41 6.70 9.98
N ARG A 267 17.22 6.83 11.27
CA ARG A 267 16.36 5.95 12.05
C ARG A 267 14.93 6.47 12.06
N ILE A 268 14.02 5.63 11.55
CA ILE A 268 12.58 5.88 11.48
C ILE A 268 11.86 5.21 12.64
N LEU A 269 12.28 3.99 13.00
CA LEU A 269 11.77 3.18 14.09
C LEU A 269 12.92 2.49 14.82
N LYS A 270 12.69 2.10 16.07
CA LYS A 270 13.53 1.13 16.76
C LYS A 270 13.37 -0.25 16.15
N GLN A 271 14.39 -1.09 16.27
CA GLN A 271 14.36 -2.46 15.77
C GLN A 271 13.24 -3.29 16.41
N GLU A 272 12.99 -3.08 17.70
CA GLU A 272 11.93 -3.75 18.45
C GLU A 272 10.54 -3.38 17.94
N SER A 273 10.34 -2.14 17.51
CA SER A 273 9.07 -1.68 16.93
C SER A 273 8.82 -2.29 15.54
N VAL A 274 9.86 -2.42 14.73
CA VAL A 274 9.76 -3.15 13.46
C VAL A 274 9.42 -4.61 13.74
N ALA A 275 10.11 -5.27 14.68
CA ALA A 275 9.83 -6.65 15.06
C ALA A 275 8.38 -6.82 15.54
N GLU A 276 7.85 -5.87 16.33
CA GLU A 276 6.44 -5.89 16.78
C GLU A 276 5.45 -5.72 15.63
N LEU A 277 5.74 -4.83 14.66
CA LEU A 277 4.88 -4.61 13.49
C LEU A 277 4.71 -5.87 12.64
N ILE A 278 5.78 -6.63 12.47
CA ILE A 278 5.80 -7.83 11.62
C ILE A 278 5.62 -9.14 12.40
N ALA A 279 5.48 -9.08 13.74
CA ALA A 279 5.13 -10.25 14.52
C ALA A 279 3.71 -10.72 14.19
N PRO A 280 3.45 -12.05 14.13
CA PRO A 280 2.12 -12.58 13.91
C PRO A 280 1.15 -12.14 15.01
N GLN A 281 0.12 -11.36 14.63
CA GLN A 281 -0.94 -10.87 15.52
C GLN A 281 -2.26 -11.61 15.27
N ARG A 282 -2.47 -12.03 14.04
CA ARG A 282 -3.66 -12.74 13.58
C ARG A 282 -3.21 -13.89 12.68
N VAL A 283 -3.34 -15.11 13.14
CA VAL A 283 -2.87 -16.32 12.45
C VAL A 283 -4.03 -17.28 12.19
N GLY A 284 -4.15 -17.77 10.94
CA GLY A 284 -5.14 -18.76 10.54
C GLY A 284 -6.60 -18.31 10.59
N MET A 285 -6.89 -17.06 10.95
CA MET A 285 -8.26 -16.56 10.98
C MET A 285 -8.79 -16.37 9.56
N TYR A 286 -10.01 -16.87 9.34
CA TYR A 286 -10.71 -16.64 8.08
C TYR A 286 -11.06 -15.17 7.91
N ASP A 287 -10.56 -14.55 6.84
CA ASP A 287 -10.87 -13.17 6.48
C ASP A 287 -12.15 -13.11 5.63
N HIS A 288 -13.19 -12.52 6.19
CA HIS A 288 -14.52 -12.45 5.54
C HIS A 288 -14.55 -11.51 4.31
N THR A 289 -13.52 -10.70 4.09
CA THR A 289 -13.38 -9.87 2.89
C THR A 289 -12.63 -10.62 1.79
N PHE A 290 -11.49 -11.20 2.12
CA PHE A 290 -10.69 -12.00 1.16
C PHE A 290 -11.23 -13.41 0.95
N LYS A 291 -12.14 -13.88 1.82
CA LYS A 291 -12.72 -15.23 1.78
C LYS A 291 -11.68 -16.36 1.85
N ALA A 292 -10.63 -16.13 2.63
CA ALA A 292 -9.53 -17.06 2.84
C ALA A 292 -8.91 -16.85 4.23
N PRO A 293 -8.24 -17.85 4.82
CA PRO A 293 -7.36 -17.63 5.96
C PRO A 293 -6.22 -16.69 5.57
N MET A 294 -5.95 -15.69 6.40
CA MET A 294 -4.85 -14.74 6.16
C MET A 294 -4.17 -14.37 7.48
N ASP A 295 -2.85 -14.35 7.45
CA ASP A 295 -2.04 -13.96 8.57
C ASP A 295 -1.66 -12.48 8.49
N TRP A 296 -1.71 -11.81 9.63
CA TRP A 296 -1.41 -10.39 9.74
C TRP A 296 -0.52 -10.08 10.92
N GLY A 297 0.43 -9.17 10.66
CA GLY A 297 1.06 -8.33 11.67
C GLY A 297 0.23 -7.07 11.92
N LEU A 298 0.85 -6.02 12.40
CA LEU A 298 0.21 -4.71 12.60
C LEU A 298 0.26 -3.90 11.30
N GLY A 299 -0.74 -4.11 10.43
CA GLY A 299 -0.83 -3.44 9.13
C GLY A 299 -0.05 -4.10 8.00
N PHE A 300 0.46 -5.31 8.20
CA PHE A 300 1.21 -6.09 7.20
C PHE A 300 0.55 -7.44 6.96
N ILE A 301 0.49 -7.87 5.71
CA ILE A 301 0.22 -9.25 5.33
C ILE A 301 1.47 -10.07 5.60
N LEU A 302 1.32 -11.24 6.22
CA LEU A 302 2.42 -12.15 6.54
C LEU A 302 2.32 -13.44 5.74
N ASN A 303 3.47 -14.06 5.44
CA ASN A 303 3.58 -15.31 4.68
C ASN A 303 3.75 -16.54 5.59
N THR A 304 3.07 -16.60 6.73
CA THR A 304 3.40 -17.58 7.80
C THR A 304 2.79 -18.96 7.60
N THR A 305 1.63 -19.10 6.94
CA THR A 305 0.89 -20.37 6.94
C THR A 305 0.88 -21.17 5.64
N ALA A 306 0.61 -20.54 4.49
CA ALA A 306 0.57 -21.28 3.22
C ALA A 306 0.90 -20.36 2.04
N PRO A 307 2.16 -20.33 1.59
CA PRO A 307 2.63 -19.31 0.64
C PRO A 307 1.94 -19.31 -0.73
N ALA A 308 1.47 -20.45 -1.20
CA ALA A 308 1.07 -20.59 -2.60
C ALA A 308 -0.39 -20.24 -2.90
N GLU A 309 -1.26 -20.16 -1.89
CA GLU A 309 -2.72 -20.13 -2.10
C GLU A 309 -3.43 -18.93 -1.44
N ILE A 310 -2.72 -18.06 -0.75
CA ILE A 310 -3.35 -16.90 -0.12
C ILE A 310 -3.58 -15.77 -1.13
N PRO A 311 -4.74 -15.10 -1.10
CA PRO A 311 -4.95 -13.88 -1.88
C PRO A 311 -3.86 -12.86 -1.59
N TYR A 312 -3.31 -12.24 -2.63
CA TYR A 312 -2.23 -11.25 -2.49
C TYR A 312 -0.95 -11.78 -1.83
N GLY A 313 -0.64 -13.08 -1.99
CA GLY A 313 0.59 -13.69 -1.52
C GLY A 313 1.83 -13.27 -2.32
N TYR A 314 3.01 -13.65 -1.82
CA TYR A 314 4.30 -13.21 -2.37
C TYR A 314 4.95 -14.21 -3.32
N GLY A 315 4.23 -15.27 -3.69
CA GLY A 315 4.70 -16.31 -4.60
C GLY A 315 5.40 -17.49 -3.90
N PRO A 316 5.62 -18.59 -4.63
CA PRO A 316 6.13 -19.85 -4.04
C PRO A 316 7.59 -19.78 -3.57
N GLY A 317 8.39 -18.84 -4.09
CA GLY A 317 9.77 -18.62 -3.65
C GLY A 317 9.88 -17.84 -2.34
N ALA A 318 8.80 -17.18 -1.90
CA ALA A 318 8.85 -16.34 -0.72
C ALA A 318 9.00 -17.16 0.57
N SER A 319 9.93 -16.74 1.44
CA SER A 319 10.13 -17.37 2.74
C SER A 319 8.90 -17.18 3.66
N ARG A 320 8.85 -17.97 4.74
CA ARG A 320 7.79 -17.82 5.76
C ARG A 320 7.91 -16.55 6.60
N ARG A 321 9.02 -15.86 6.49
CA ARG A 321 9.28 -14.57 7.16
C ARG A 321 8.93 -13.37 6.30
N THR A 322 8.49 -13.59 5.06
CA THR A 322 8.10 -12.52 4.14
C THR A 322 6.90 -11.76 4.68
N PHE A 323 6.97 -10.44 4.61
CA PHE A 323 5.93 -9.52 5.02
C PHE A 323 5.82 -8.33 4.07
N GLY A 324 4.62 -7.80 3.92
CA GLY A 324 4.39 -6.66 3.03
C GLY A 324 2.93 -6.28 2.93
N HIS A 325 2.58 -5.64 1.83
CA HIS A 325 1.20 -5.33 1.49
C HIS A 325 1.02 -5.18 -0.02
N SER A 326 -0.15 -5.58 -0.52
CA SER A 326 -0.51 -5.38 -1.92
C SER A 326 -1.58 -4.30 -2.07
N GLY A 327 -1.58 -3.64 -3.22
CA GLY A 327 -2.61 -2.68 -3.62
C GLY A 327 -3.63 -3.30 -4.55
N ALA A 328 -4.89 -2.92 -4.39
CA ALA A 328 -6.00 -3.46 -5.16
C ALA A 328 -5.65 -3.55 -6.66
N GLN A 329 -5.56 -4.75 -7.16
CA GLN A 329 -5.36 -5.08 -8.57
C GLN A 329 -4.22 -4.31 -9.28
N SER A 330 -3.21 -3.79 -8.56
CA SER A 330 -2.21 -2.93 -9.23
C SER A 330 -0.79 -3.06 -8.71
N SER A 331 -0.57 -3.17 -7.41
CA SER A 331 0.76 -3.06 -6.81
C SER A 331 1.02 -4.11 -5.75
N CYS A 332 2.30 -4.34 -5.48
CA CYS A 332 2.77 -5.16 -4.37
C CYS A 332 4.12 -4.62 -3.89
N ALA A 333 4.31 -4.60 -2.56
CA ALA A 333 5.63 -4.32 -1.99
C ALA A 333 5.84 -5.17 -0.75
N PHE A 334 7.04 -5.76 -0.62
CA PHE A 334 7.36 -6.69 0.46
C PHE A 334 8.86 -6.78 0.74
N CYS A 335 9.17 -7.27 1.95
CA CYS A 335 10.48 -7.77 2.33
C CYS A 335 10.45 -9.28 2.49
N ASP A 336 11.51 -9.95 2.09
CA ASP A 336 11.83 -11.32 2.46
C ASP A 336 13.14 -11.34 3.24
N PRO A 337 13.08 -11.36 4.59
CA PRO A 337 14.28 -11.29 5.42
C PRO A 337 15.24 -12.47 5.30
N GLU A 338 14.75 -13.66 4.90
CA GLU A 338 15.62 -14.83 4.74
C GLU A 338 16.50 -14.73 3.50
N HIS A 339 16.02 -14.00 2.48
CA HIS A 339 16.75 -13.75 1.23
C HIS A 339 17.35 -12.33 1.17
N GLU A 340 17.26 -11.57 2.27
CA GLU A 340 17.65 -10.14 2.29
C GLU A 340 17.13 -9.37 1.07
N LEU A 341 15.86 -9.63 0.71
CA LEU A 341 15.23 -9.18 -0.53
C LEU A 341 14.16 -8.13 -0.22
N VAL A 342 14.17 -7.05 -1.01
CA VAL A 342 13.06 -6.09 -1.10
C VAL A 342 12.55 -6.04 -2.52
N VAL A 343 11.24 -6.11 -2.65
CA VAL A 343 10.53 -6.01 -3.92
C VAL A 343 9.42 -4.97 -3.81
N ALA A 344 9.33 -4.10 -4.79
CA ALA A 344 8.18 -3.25 -5.00
C ALA A 344 7.87 -3.15 -6.50
N TRP A 345 6.63 -3.39 -6.89
CA TRP A 345 6.21 -3.23 -8.27
C TRP A 345 4.80 -2.66 -8.38
N ILE A 346 4.52 -2.02 -9.49
CA ILE A 346 3.21 -1.52 -9.83
C ILE A 346 2.95 -1.69 -11.32
N CYS A 347 1.72 -2.12 -11.64
CA CYS A 347 1.15 -2.11 -12.98
C CYS A 347 -0.02 -1.14 -12.97
N ASN A 348 -0.07 -0.20 -13.90
CA ASN A 348 -1.12 0.81 -13.97
C ASN A 348 -2.42 0.30 -14.62
N GLY A 349 -2.84 -0.92 -14.25
CA GLY A 349 -4.06 -1.55 -14.74
C GLY A 349 -4.72 -2.45 -13.71
N MET A 350 -6.06 -2.41 -13.65
CA MET A 350 -6.91 -3.16 -12.73
C MET A 350 -7.75 -4.23 -13.48
N PRO A 351 -7.15 -5.39 -13.85
CA PRO A 351 -7.75 -6.35 -14.78
C PRO A 351 -8.85 -7.25 -14.18
N GLY A 352 -9.26 -7.00 -12.95
CA GLY A 352 -10.12 -7.89 -12.15
C GLY A 352 -9.30 -8.82 -11.25
N GLU A 353 -9.88 -9.16 -10.09
CA GLU A 353 -9.19 -9.92 -9.03
C GLU A 353 -8.54 -11.23 -9.51
N PRO A 354 -9.22 -12.12 -10.28
CA PRO A 354 -8.59 -13.38 -10.68
C PRO A 354 -7.36 -13.19 -11.58
N ARG A 355 -7.43 -12.24 -12.52
CA ARG A 355 -6.30 -11.94 -13.42
C ARG A 355 -5.16 -11.26 -12.68
N HIS A 356 -5.49 -10.37 -11.74
CA HIS A 356 -4.47 -9.72 -10.93
C HIS A 356 -3.74 -10.71 -10.03
N GLN A 357 -4.43 -11.62 -9.36
CA GLN A 357 -3.80 -12.61 -8.49
C GLN A 357 -2.87 -13.54 -9.28
N ALA A 358 -3.27 -13.95 -10.49
CA ALA A 358 -2.38 -14.70 -11.39
C ALA A 358 -1.15 -13.86 -11.75
N ARG A 359 -1.34 -12.61 -12.20
CA ARG A 359 -0.24 -11.68 -12.53
C ARG A 359 0.70 -11.45 -11.36
N GLN A 360 0.18 -11.22 -10.16
CA GLN A 360 1.00 -11.03 -8.95
C GLN A 360 1.85 -12.25 -8.66
N ARG A 361 1.25 -13.45 -8.69
CA ARG A 361 1.98 -14.70 -8.50
C ARG A 361 3.07 -14.87 -9.55
N ASP A 362 2.76 -14.61 -10.82
CA ASP A 362 3.69 -14.81 -11.93
C ASP A 362 4.87 -13.81 -11.88
N ILE A 363 4.62 -12.52 -11.56
CA ILE A 363 5.67 -11.51 -11.35
C ILE A 363 6.57 -11.92 -10.19
N ASN A 364 5.99 -12.21 -9.03
CA ASN A 364 6.76 -12.56 -7.84
C ASN A 364 7.57 -13.85 -8.07
N THR A 365 6.98 -14.89 -8.69
CA THR A 365 7.70 -16.11 -9.05
C THR A 365 8.89 -15.84 -9.98
N ALA A 366 8.69 -15.00 -10.99
CA ALA A 366 9.75 -14.67 -11.94
C ALA A 366 10.94 -13.95 -11.28
N ILE A 367 10.67 -13.09 -10.28
CA ILE A 367 11.73 -12.41 -9.50
C ILE A 367 12.61 -13.43 -8.78
N TYR A 368 12.01 -14.37 -8.03
CA TYR A 368 12.78 -15.43 -7.34
C TYR A 368 13.55 -16.31 -8.32
N LEU A 369 12.96 -16.65 -9.48
CA LEU A 369 13.62 -17.44 -10.53
C LEU A 369 14.76 -16.68 -11.24
N ASP A 370 14.69 -15.37 -11.37
CA ASP A 370 15.75 -14.54 -11.94
C ASP A 370 16.93 -14.41 -10.96
N LEU A 371 16.63 -14.32 -9.66
CA LEU A 371 17.62 -14.22 -8.59
C LEU A 371 18.23 -15.59 -8.21
N ALA A 372 17.65 -16.69 -8.69
CA ALA A 372 18.05 -18.07 -8.36
C ALA A 372 18.01 -18.39 -6.85
N ILE A 373 16.99 -17.88 -6.17
CA ILE A 373 16.73 -18.06 -4.72
C ILE A 373 15.35 -18.65 -4.48
#